data_8729fa09880374002e74b815de125edc
#
_entry.id   8729fa09880374002e74b815de125edc
#
_cell.length_a   1.000
_cell.length_b   1.000
_cell.length_c   1.000
_cell.angle_alpha   90.00
_cell.angle_beta   90.00
_cell.angle_gamma   90.00
#
_symmetry.space_group_name_H-M   'P 1'
#
loop_
_entity.id
_entity.type
_entity.pdbx_description
1 polymer ?
#
loop_
_entity_poly.entity_id
_entity_poly.type
_entity_poly.pdbx_seq_one_letter_code
_entity_poly.pdbx_strand_id
1 'polypeptide(L)'
;MRAICPGSFDPVTHGHLDIVTRSAHLFDEVIVAVGRNSAKNYLFTPDERVAMLTDAVKDLPGVQVLLLDGLLVDFCRDQGVDVIVKGLRFASDFDFELQMAQMNHALSGIETIMLPTSAQWSHLSSTMIR
;
A
#
# COMPACT_ATOMS: atom_id res chain seq x y z
N MET A 1 -6.03 3.29 15.83
CA MET A 1 -6.54 2.74 14.57
C MET A 1 -5.39 2.20 13.74
N ARG A 2 -5.54 1.02 13.20
CA ARG A 2 -4.49 0.37 12.39
C ARG A 2 -4.85 0.47 10.92
N ALA A 3 -3.91 0.98 10.11
CA ALA A 3 -4.08 1.14 8.68
C ALA A 3 -3.19 0.17 7.90
N ILE A 4 -3.58 -0.14 6.67
CA ILE A 4 -2.76 -0.94 5.75
C ILE A 4 -2.55 -0.16 4.45
N CYS A 5 -1.30 -0.15 3.98
CA CYS A 5 -0.95 0.39 2.67
C CYS A 5 -0.53 -0.77 1.78
N PRO A 6 -1.44 -1.33 0.97
CA PRO A 6 -1.11 -2.45 0.11
C PRO A 6 -0.53 -1.97 -1.22
N GLY A 7 0.31 -2.79 -1.83
CA GLY A 7 0.86 -2.49 -3.15
C GLY A 7 1.89 -3.52 -3.58
N SER A 8 2.36 -3.38 -4.81
CA SER A 8 3.42 -4.24 -5.34
C SER A 8 4.81 -3.79 -4.88
N PHE A 9 5.04 -2.48 -4.85
CA PHE A 9 6.33 -1.88 -4.45
C PHE A 9 7.52 -2.50 -5.18
N ASP A 10 7.50 -2.46 -6.48
CA ASP A 10 8.47 -3.16 -7.33
C ASP A 10 9.18 -2.20 -8.31
N PRO A 11 10.09 -1.34 -7.87
CA PRO A 11 10.48 -1.07 -6.48
C PRO A 11 9.61 -0.04 -5.77
N VAL A 12 9.93 0.21 -4.50
CA VAL A 12 9.34 1.32 -3.76
C VAL A 12 9.81 2.64 -4.38
N THR A 13 8.91 3.63 -4.44
CA THR A 13 9.21 4.98 -4.96
C THR A 13 9.02 6.02 -3.88
N HIS A 14 9.46 7.25 -4.16
CA HIS A 14 9.22 8.37 -3.24
C HIS A 14 7.72 8.64 -3.07
N GLY A 15 6.92 8.41 -4.12
CA GLY A 15 5.47 8.52 -4.02
C GLY A 15 4.88 7.52 -3.03
N HIS A 16 5.35 6.28 -3.06
CA HIS A 16 4.94 5.27 -2.08
C HIS A 16 5.33 5.68 -0.66
N LEU A 17 6.56 6.14 -0.48
CA LEU A 17 7.06 6.55 0.84
C LEU A 17 6.31 7.77 1.37
N ASP A 18 5.91 8.69 0.51
CA ASP A 18 5.09 9.84 0.90
C ASP A 18 3.77 9.38 1.53
N ILE A 19 3.07 8.45 0.88
CA ILE A 19 1.80 7.92 1.38
C ILE A 19 1.99 7.18 2.70
N VAL A 20 3.03 6.34 2.80
CA VAL A 20 3.32 5.60 4.03
C VAL A 20 3.65 6.55 5.19
N THR A 21 4.48 7.56 4.93
CA THR A 21 4.88 8.54 5.95
C THR A 21 3.67 9.32 6.46
N ARG A 22 2.82 9.78 5.54
CA ARG A 22 1.60 10.52 5.91
C ARG A 22 0.63 9.64 6.68
N SER A 23 0.50 8.37 6.28
CA SER A 23 -0.32 7.39 7.00
C SER A 23 0.20 7.16 8.42
N ALA A 24 1.53 7.11 8.58
CA ALA A 24 2.15 6.94 9.90
C ALA A 24 1.87 8.12 10.84
N HIS A 25 1.64 9.31 10.28
CA HIS A 25 1.25 10.49 11.07
C HIS A 25 -0.24 10.51 11.40
N LEU A 26 -1.06 9.85 10.61
CA LEU A 26 -2.52 9.85 10.79
C LEU A 26 -3.01 8.70 11.67
N PHE A 27 -2.31 7.58 11.67
CA PHE A 27 -2.74 6.35 12.34
C PHE A 27 -1.68 5.87 13.32
N ASP A 28 -2.11 5.16 14.36
CA ASP A 28 -1.22 4.65 15.40
C ASP A 28 -0.27 3.58 14.86
N GLU A 29 -0.78 2.72 13.99
CA GLU A 29 -0.01 1.63 13.40
C GLU A 29 -0.32 1.55 11.91
N VAL A 30 0.73 1.29 11.13
CA VAL A 30 0.62 1.13 9.67
C VAL A 30 1.32 -0.16 9.25
N ILE A 31 0.60 -1.00 8.52
CA ILE A 31 1.17 -2.18 7.87
C ILE A 31 1.36 -1.83 6.40
N VAL A 32 2.58 -1.96 5.90
CA VAL A 32 2.87 -1.89 4.46
C VAL A 32 2.84 -3.32 3.95
N ALA A 33 1.84 -3.64 3.13
CA ALA A 33 1.62 -5.01 2.68
C ALA A 33 2.11 -5.16 1.24
N VAL A 34 3.16 -5.96 1.07
CA VAL A 34 3.78 -6.23 -0.24
C VAL A 34 3.03 -7.36 -0.91
N GLY A 35 2.37 -7.07 -2.02
CA GLY A 35 1.58 -8.05 -2.76
C GLY A 35 2.44 -9.14 -3.38
N ARG A 36 1.96 -10.37 -3.26
CA ARG A 36 2.60 -11.54 -3.83
C ARG A 36 1.64 -12.16 -4.84
N ASN A 37 1.80 -11.78 -6.10
CA ASN A 37 0.95 -12.27 -7.18
C ASN A 37 1.82 -12.98 -8.21
N SER A 38 1.81 -14.30 -8.20
CA SER A 38 2.64 -15.13 -9.08
C SER A 38 2.28 -14.98 -10.56
N ALA A 39 1.12 -14.40 -10.87
CA ALA A 39 0.72 -14.17 -12.26
C ALA A 39 1.39 -12.95 -12.89
N LYS A 40 2.01 -12.09 -12.07
CA LYS A 40 2.72 -10.90 -12.55
C LYS A 40 4.21 -11.15 -12.64
N ASN A 41 4.84 -10.47 -13.61
CA ASN A 41 6.29 -10.45 -13.74
C ASN A 41 6.84 -9.28 -12.93
N TYR A 42 7.52 -9.58 -11.83
CA TYR A 42 8.13 -8.56 -10.99
C TYR A 42 9.61 -8.39 -11.31
N LEU A 43 10.11 -7.18 -11.15
CA LEU A 43 11.53 -6.88 -11.28
C LEU A 43 12.32 -7.47 -10.10
N PHE A 44 11.75 -7.40 -8.91
CA PHE A 44 12.37 -7.89 -7.68
C PHE A 44 11.52 -8.98 -7.04
N THR A 45 12.19 -9.90 -6.34
CA THR A 45 11.48 -10.96 -5.61
C THR A 45 10.66 -10.36 -4.45
N PRO A 46 9.67 -11.09 -3.92
CA PRO A 46 8.94 -10.61 -2.74
C PRO A 46 9.86 -10.29 -1.56
N ASP A 47 10.85 -11.14 -1.30
CA ASP A 47 11.79 -10.91 -0.20
C ASP A 47 12.65 -9.67 -0.42
N GLU A 48 13.09 -9.44 -1.66
CA GLU A 48 13.84 -8.22 -2.01
C GLU A 48 13.00 -6.97 -1.82
N ARG A 49 11.73 -7.02 -2.23
CA ARG A 49 10.82 -5.88 -2.09
C ARG A 49 10.54 -5.57 -0.61
N VAL A 50 10.34 -6.60 0.21
CA VAL A 50 10.15 -6.43 1.65
C VAL A 50 11.40 -5.83 2.29
N ALA A 51 12.59 -6.31 1.91
CA ALA A 51 13.85 -5.81 2.45
C ALA A 51 14.06 -4.33 2.12
N MET A 52 13.80 -3.93 0.87
CA MET A 52 13.93 -2.54 0.45
C MET A 52 12.97 -1.63 1.20
N LEU A 53 11.72 -2.06 1.37
CA LEU A 53 10.73 -1.29 2.12
C LEU A 53 11.07 -1.19 3.60
N THR A 54 11.50 -2.29 4.20
CA THR A 54 11.87 -2.32 5.61
C THR A 54 12.99 -1.31 5.89
N ASP A 55 13.99 -1.25 5.00
CA ASP A 55 15.05 -0.27 5.13
C ASP A 55 14.53 1.16 4.95
N ALA A 56 13.66 1.37 3.97
CA ALA A 56 13.14 2.70 3.65
C ALA A 56 12.27 3.29 4.76
N VAL A 57 11.58 2.45 5.54
CA VAL A 57 10.65 2.91 6.59
C VAL A 57 11.18 2.70 8.02
N LYS A 58 12.44 2.31 8.17
CA LYS A 58 13.03 1.93 9.45
C LYS A 58 12.94 3.03 10.52
N ASP A 59 12.92 4.29 10.09
CA ASP A 59 12.87 5.43 11.01
C ASP A 59 11.43 5.90 11.32
N LEU A 60 10.43 5.24 10.77
CA LEU A 60 9.03 5.58 11.00
C LEU A 60 8.47 4.68 12.12
N PRO A 61 8.12 5.26 13.29
CA PRO A 61 7.56 4.47 14.38
C PRO A 61 6.18 3.94 14.02
N GLY A 62 5.87 2.73 14.46
CA GLY A 62 4.56 2.11 14.22
C GLY A 62 4.35 1.55 12.83
N VAL A 63 5.37 1.53 11.98
CA VAL A 63 5.29 0.99 10.62
C VAL A 63 5.94 -0.39 10.56
N GLN A 64 5.22 -1.33 9.96
CA GLN A 64 5.64 -2.73 9.82
C GLN A 64 5.44 -3.15 8.38
N VAL A 65 6.38 -3.92 7.83
CA VAL A 65 6.30 -4.41 6.43
C VAL A 65 6.04 -5.90 6.45
N LEU A 66 4.99 -6.33 5.76
CA LEU A 66 4.60 -7.74 5.70
C LEU A 66 4.33 -8.16 4.24
N LEU A 67 4.50 -9.44 3.97
CA LEU A 67 4.04 -10.03 2.70
C LEU A 67 2.53 -10.24 2.76
N LEU A 68 1.85 -9.89 1.67
CA LEU A 68 0.42 -10.10 1.53
C LEU A 68 0.21 -11.33 0.64
N ASP A 69 -0.25 -12.41 1.27
CA ASP A 69 -0.67 -13.62 0.57
C ASP A 69 -2.18 -13.72 0.63
N GLY A 70 -2.79 -14.11 -0.49
CA GLY A 70 -4.23 -14.33 -0.56
C GLY A 70 -5.01 -13.02 -0.70
N LEU A 71 -6.26 -13.05 -0.24
CA LEU A 71 -7.18 -11.94 -0.42
C LEU A 71 -6.91 -10.85 0.61
N LEU A 72 -6.87 -9.60 0.16
CA LEU A 72 -6.58 -8.45 1.02
C LEU A 72 -7.50 -8.35 2.23
N VAL A 73 -8.81 -8.56 2.03
CA VAL A 73 -9.78 -8.44 3.15
C VAL A 73 -9.56 -9.50 4.22
N ASP A 74 -9.14 -10.70 3.82
CA ASP A 74 -8.82 -11.77 4.78
C ASP A 74 -7.58 -11.41 5.58
N PHE A 75 -6.56 -10.88 4.90
CA PHE A 75 -5.34 -10.41 5.54
C PHE A 75 -5.65 -9.28 6.54
N CYS A 76 -6.50 -8.34 6.15
CA CYS A 76 -6.91 -7.25 7.03
C CYS A 76 -7.61 -7.75 8.28
N ARG A 77 -8.50 -8.71 8.13
CA ARG A 77 -9.19 -9.31 9.28
C ARG A 77 -8.19 -9.98 10.22
N ASP A 78 -7.26 -10.76 9.65
CA ASP A 78 -6.29 -11.52 10.46
C ASP A 78 -5.32 -10.59 11.19
N GLN A 79 -4.99 -9.44 10.60
CA GLN A 79 -4.08 -8.46 11.19
C GLN A 79 -4.77 -7.38 12.02
N GLY A 80 -6.10 -7.43 12.12
CA GLY A 80 -6.85 -6.43 12.88
C GLY A 80 -6.79 -5.03 12.27
N VAL A 81 -6.81 -4.95 10.94
CA VAL A 81 -6.75 -3.67 10.21
C VAL A 81 -8.12 -3.00 10.19
N ASP A 82 -8.14 -1.70 10.47
CA ASP A 82 -9.37 -0.90 10.50
C ASP A 82 -9.65 -0.18 9.17
N VAL A 83 -8.59 0.17 8.44
CA VAL A 83 -8.75 1.00 7.23
C VAL A 83 -7.65 0.68 6.22
N ILE A 84 -8.03 0.71 4.93
CA ILE A 84 -7.10 0.57 3.81
C ILE A 84 -6.77 1.98 3.30
N VAL A 85 -5.47 2.28 3.11
CA VAL A 85 -5.02 3.56 2.58
C VAL A 85 -4.42 3.34 1.19
N LYS A 86 -4.91 4.08 0.22
CA LYS A 86 -4.43 4.02 -1.16
C LYS A 86 -3.99 5.41 -1.60
N GLY A 87 -2.84 5.48 -2.27
CA GLY A 87 -2.39 6.70 -2.92
C GLY A 87 -3.11 6.88 -4.25
N LEU A 88 -3.47 8.11 -4.57
CA LEU A 88 -4.18 8.43 -5.81
C LEU A 88 -3.39 9.48 -6.58
N ARG A 89 -2.96 9.15 -7.81
CA ARG A 89 -2.15 10.02 -8.66
C ARG A 89 -2.96 10.67 -9.78
N PHE A 90 -3.82 9.90 -10.45
CA PHE A 90 -4.56 10.33 -11.63
C PHE A 90 -6.02 9.90 -11.52
N ALA A 91 -6.87 10.57 -12.30
CA ALA A 91 -8.31 10.23 -12.35
C ALA A 91 -8.54 8.78 -12.78
N SER A 92 -7.70 8.25 -13.68
CA SER A 92 -7.80 6.86 -14.13
C SER A 92 -7.52 5.88 -13.00
N ASP A 93 -6.65 6.24 -12.06
CA ASP A 93 -6.42 5.44 -10.86
C ASP A 93 -7.68 5.38 -10.01
N PHE A 94 -8.41 6.50 -9.95
CA PHE A 94 -9.59 6.62 -9.10
C PHE A 94 -10.69 5.63 -9.50
N ASP A 95 -10.95 5.47 -10.79
CA ASP A 95 -12.00 4.56 -11.25
C ASP A 95 -11.76 3.13 -10.79
N PHE A 96 -10.55 2.63 -10.96
CA PHE A 96 -10.16 1.30 -10.53
C PHE A 96 -10.20 1.18 -9.00
N GLU A 97 -9.60 2.14 -8.31
CA GLU A 97 -9.50 2.10 -6.85
C GLU A 97 -10.89 2.23 -6.20
N LEU A 98 -11.80 2.99 -6.81
CA LEU A 98 -13.17 3.11 -6.31
C LEU A 98 -13.89 1.77 -6.37
N GLN A 99 -13.75 1.03 -7.48
CA GLN A 99 -14.36 -0.29 -7.63
C GLN A 99 -13.82 -1.27 -6.60
N MET A 100 -12.50 -1.26 -6.38
CA MET A 100 -11.87 -2.13 -5.39
C MET A 100 -12.32 -1.76 -3.97
N ALA A 101 -12.41 -0.47 -3.67
CA ALA A 101 -12.87 0.00 -2.36
C ALA A 101 -14.31 -0.45 -2.07
N GLN A 102 -15.19 -0.33 -3.07
CA GLN A 102 -16.57 -0.78 -2.96
C GLN A 102 -16.68 -2.28 -2.74
N MET A 103 -15.87 -3.06 -3.48
CA MET A 103 -15.85 -4.51 -3.33
C MET A 103 -15.34 -4.92 -1.94
N ASN A 104 -14.24 -4.32 -1.49
CA ASN A 104 -13.67 -4.63 -0.18
C ASN A 104 -14.66 -4.29 0.95
N HIS A 105 -15.34 -3.18 0.83
CA HIS A 105 -16.36 -2.78 1.81
C HIS A 105 -17.53 -3.78 1.81
N ALA A 106 -18.01 -4.18 0.64
CA ALA A 106 -19.11 -5.13 0.53
C ALA A 106 -18.74 -6.50 1.13
N LEU A 107 -17.47 -6.91 0.98
CA LEU A 107 -17.01 -8.22 1.49
C LEU A 107 -16.71 -8.21 2.98
N SER A 108 -16.28 -7.11 3.55
CA SER A 108 -15.70 -7.10 4.89
C SER A 108 -16.14 -5.94 5.79
N GLY A 109 -16.74 -4.90 5.23
CA GLY A 109 -17.06 -3.68 5.96
C GLY A 109 -15.87 -2.75 6.15
N ILE A 110 -14.69 -3.09 5.64
CA ILE A 110 -13.49 -2.26 5.77
C ILE A 110 -13.57 -1.06 4.83
N GLU A 111 -13.29 0.11 5.36
CA GLU A 111 -13.27 1.36 4.60
C GLU A 111 -11.93 1.56 3.92
N THR A 112 -11.94 2.25 2.77
CA THR A 112 -10.73 2.67 2.07
C THR A 112 -10.66 4.19 2.06
N ILE A 113 -9.51 4.72 2.44
CA ILE A 113 -9.21 6.15 2.36
C ILE A 113 -8.24 6.35 1.21
N MET A 114 -8.55 7.31 0.33
CA MET A 114 -7.69 7.66 -0.79
C MET A 114 -6.98 8.96 -0.49
N LEU A 115 -5.64 8.93 -0.50
CA LEU A 115 -4.82 10.12 -0.30
C LEU A 115 -4.24 10.56 -1.65
N PRO A 116 -4.47 11.81 -2.04
CA PRO A 116 -3.80 12.31 -3.24
C PRO A 116 -2.30 12.38 -2.99
N THR A 117 -1.50 11.92 -3.95
CA THR A 117 -0.05 12.02 -3.84
C THR A 117 0.38 13.48 -3.90
N SER A 118 1.54 13.79 -3.27
CA SER A 118 2.10 15.13 -3.36
C SER A 118 2.44 15.46 -4.81
N ALA A 119 2.23 16.72 -5.23
CA ALA A 119 2.39 17.12 -6.62
C ALA A 119 3.78 16.79 -7.16
N GLN A 120 4.82 16.91 -6.34
CA GLN A 120 6.20 16.61 -6.75
C GLN A 120 6.43 15.14 -7.09
N TRP A 121 5.57 14.22 -6.60
CA TRP A 121 5.73 12.78 -6.81
C TRP A 121 4.66 12.17 -7.72
N SER A 122 3.63 12.93 -8.10
CA SER A 122 2.46 12.40 -8.80
C SER A 122 2.76 11.76 -10.15
N HIS A 123 3.85 12.14 -10.80
CA HIS A 123 4.28 11.60 -12.09
C HIS A 123 5.17 10.36 -11.97
N LEU A 124 5.57 9.99 -10.74
CA LEU A 124 6.44 8.84 -10.52
C LEU A 124 5.65 7.55 -10.37
N SER A 125 6.20 6.47 -10.88
CA SER A 125 5.66 5.13 -10.68
C SER A 125 6.81 4.13 -10.71
N SER A 126 6.54 2.90 -10.25
CA SER A 126 7.55 1.83 -10.29
C SER A 126 7.98 1.54 -11.72
N THR A 127 7.06 1.62 -12.67
CA THR A 127 7.36 1.40 -14.08
C THR A 127 8.35 2.44 -14.62
N MET A 128 8.22 3.69 -14.20
CA MET A 128 9.15 4.75 -14.62
C MET A 128 10.53 4.59 -13.99
N ILE A 129 10.60 4.03 -12.80
CA ILE A 129 11.85 3.83 -12.07
C ILE A 129 12.62 2.63 -12.64
N ARG A 130 11.93 1.61 -13.08
CA ARG A 130 12.55 0.43 -13.68
C ARG A 130 13.34 0.83 -14.90
#